data_b9fd04812021cd051522c50690a6fc0f
#
_entry.id   b9fd04812021cd051522c50690a6fc0f
#
_cell.length_a   1.000
_cell.length_b   1.000
_cell.length_c   1.000
_cell.angle_alpha   90.00
_cell.angle_beta   90.00
_cell.angle_gamma   90.00
#
_symmetry.space_group_name_H-M   'P 1'
#
loop_
_entity.id
_entity.type
_entity.pdbx_description
1 polymer ?
#
loop_
_entity_poly.entity_id
_entity_poly.type
_entity_poly.pdbx_seq_one_letter_code
_entity_poly.pdbx_strand_id
1 'polypeptide(L)'
;MSRSSRPAPDAVQTVAVIGTGVIGGGWAAHFLRMGFDVVAWDPGSEAPARLSSLLDTAWPSLERLGLRPGAGRDRLRLATTLEEAVAAADFVQESSPEVLAAKVALLATIDAAARPGVVVGSSTSGFSMSQLAVECATPGRFLVGHPFNPPYLIPLVELVGGAGTEPEAVRWAEEFYTLAGKVCLTMDREVSGFVGNRLQEALWREALHMIDSGQATVQQFDDSIVHGPGLRWALMGPILTFHLAGGAGGMAHMLDHFGPALLEPWTRLDAPSLTPELRDRVVCGAEKAAAGCTVSELAQRRDAFLVDLLLLLDKHRVVDV
;
A
#
# COMPACT_ATOMS: atom_id res chain seq x y z
N MET A 1 -18.40 -13.99 29.58
CA MET A 1 -17.68 -12.73 29.33
C MET A 1 -18.38 -12.04 28.16
N SER A 2 -18.94 -10.84 28.38
CA SER A 2 -19.60 -10.07 27.33
C SER A 2 -18.62 -9.82 26.19
N ARG A 3 -18.93 -10.28 24.96
CA ARG A 3 -18.24 -9.83 23.75
C ARG A 3 -18.45 -8.34 23.68
N SER A 4 -17.43 -7.54 24.01
CA SER A 4 -17.42 -6.11 23.71
C SER A 4 -17.63 -6.01 22.19
N SER A 5 -18.75 -5.46 21.77
CA SER A 5 -19.12 -5.42 20.36
C SER A 5 -18.12 -4.55 19.61
N ARG A 6 -17.49 -5.12 18.61
CA ARG A 6 -16.72 -4.38 17.60
C ARG A 6 -17.64 -3.30 17.00
N PRO A 7 -17.22 -2.03 16.88
CA PRO A 7 -18.06 -1.02 16.20
C PRO A 7 -18.38 -1.50 14.79
N ALA A 8 -19.55 -1.15 14.27
CA ALA A 8 -19.84 -1.44 12.86
C ALA A 8 -18.88 -0.61 11.96
N PRO A 9 -18.45 -1.13 10.81
CA PRO A 9 -17.50 -0.43 9.93
C PRO A 9 -17.96 0.96 9.51
N ASP A 10 -19.25 1.15 9.28
CA ASP A 10 -19.88 2.42 8.92
C ASP A 10 -20.06 3.39 10.11
N ALA A 11 -19.92 2.89 11.34
CA ALA A 11 -19.97 3.70 12.55
C ALA A 11 -18.59 4.27 12.98
N VAL A 12 -17.51 3.92 12.27
CA VAL A 12 -16.17 4.44 12.53
C VAL A 12 -16.15 5.95 12.28
N GLN A 13 -15.74 6.70 13.27
CA GLN A 13 -15.57 8.16 13.19
C GLN A 13 -14.12 8.57 13.38
N THR A 14 -13.41 7.93 14.29
CA THR A 14 -12.04 8.28 14.67
C THR A 14 -11.05 7.19 14.31
N VAL A 15 -10.03 7.55 13.53
CA VAL A 15 -8.92 6.69 13.15
C VAL A 15 -7.65 7.14 13.85
N ALA A 16 -6.98 6.24 14.57
CA ALA A 16 -5.63 6.47 15.04
C ALA A 16 -4.61 6.10 13.95
N VAL A 17 -3.68 7.00 13.67
CA VAL A 17 -2.52 6.74 12.81
C VAL A 17 -1.25 6.73 13.67
N ILE A 18 -0.63 5.57 13.78
CA ILE A 18 0.56 5.35 14.61
C ILE A 18 1.80 5.25 13.73
N GLY A 19 2.70 6.23 13.87
CA GLY A 19 3.78 6.49 12.93
C GLY A 19 3.33 7.40 11.80
N THR A 20 3.94 8.57 11.67
CA THR A 20 3.56 9.63 10.70
C THR A 20 4.61 9.87 9.62
N GLY A 21 5.38 8.83 9.30
CA GLY A 21 6.28 8.84 8.15
C GLY A 21 5.51 8.93 6.82
N VAL A 22 6.18 8.64 5.71
CA VAL A 22 5.59 8.73 4.35
C VAL A 22 4.29 7.92 4.24
N ILE A 23 4.26 6.71 4.78
CA ILE A 23 3.08 5.84 4.71
C ILE A 23 1.99 6.29 5.68
N GLY A 24 2.31 6.49 6.96
CA GLY A 24 1.30 6.91 7.94
C GLY A 24 0.77 8.31 7.69
N GLY A 25 1.63 9.24 7.27
CA GLY A 25 1.19 10.56 6.83
C GLY A 25 0.27 10.50 5.61
N GLY A 26 0.56 9.59 4.67
CA GLY A 26 -0.31 9.32 3.54
C GLY A 26 -1.68 8.74 3.95
N TRP A 27 -1.71 7.84 4.95
CA TRP A 27 -2.96 7.37 5.54
C TRP A 27 -3.73 8.49 6.24
N ALA A 28 -3.06 9.35 7.01
CA ALA A 28 -3.70 10.49 7.65
C ALA A 28 -4.36 11.41 6.61
N ALA A 29 -3.66 11.75 5.53
CA ALA A 29 -4.20 12.52 4.41
C ALA A 29 -5.44 11.86 3.80
N HIS A 30 -5.38 10.54 3.57
CA HIS A 30 -6.49 9.78 3.02
C HIS A 30 -7.72 9.79 3.93
N PHE A 31 -7.57 9.47 5.22
CA PHE A 31 -8.70 9.45 6.16
C PHE A 31 -9.31 10.83 6.36
N LEU A 32 -8.51 11.89 6.41
CA LEU A 32 -9.01 13.27 6.46
C LEU A 32 -9.84 13.63 5.22
N ARG A 33 -9.39 13.22 4.02
CA ARG A 33 -10.15 13.38 2.77
C ARG A 33 -11.50 12.66 2.83
N MET A 34 -11.52 11.49 3.48
CA MET A 34 -12.74 10.68 3.63
C MET A 34 -13.67 11.14 4.76
N GLY A 35 -13.31 12.22 5.48
CA GLY A 35 -14.15 12.83 6.52
C GLY A 35 -14.02 12.21 7.90
N PHE A 36 -13.02 11.36 8.12
CA PHE A 36 -12.73 10.82 9.46
C PHE A 36 -11.99 11.84 10.35
N ASP A 37 -12.19 11.75 11.65
CA ASP A 37 -11.31 12.35 12.63
C ASP A 37 -10.03 11.52 12.71
N VAL A 38 -8.88 12.17 12.59
CA VAL A 38 -7.58 11.51 12.65
C VAL A 38 -6.84 11.92 13.91
N VAL A 39 -6.46 10.93 14.71
CA VAL A 39 -5.58 11.13 15.87
C VAL A 39 -4.23 10.49 15.53
N ALA A 40 -3.23 11.33 15.26
CA ALA A 40 -1.91 10.85 14.86
C ALA A 40 -0.93 10.91 16.02
N TRP A 41 -0.07 9.89 16.11
CA TRP A 41 1.04 9.86 17.05
C TRP A 41 2.32 9.33 16.40
N ASP A 42 3.43 9.94 16.76
CA ASP A 42 4.77 9.55 16.34
C ASP A 42 5.77 10.04 17.42
N PRO A 43 6.77 9.23 17.84
CA PRO A 43 7.70 9.62 18.89
C PRO A 43 8.74 10.66 18.44
N GLY A 44 8.86 10.93 17.15
CA GLY A 44 9.85 11.86 16.61
C GLY A 44 9.50 13.33 16.86
N SER A 45 10.42 14.13 17.37
CA SER A 45 10.20 15.56 17.61
C SER A 45 9.80 16.35 16.37
N GLU A 46 10.31 15.94 15.18
CA GLU A 46 10.03 16.58 13.90
C GLU A 46 8.77 16.04 13.20
N ALA A 47 8.09 15.06 13.82
CA ALA A 47 6.94 14.42 13.22
C ALA A 47 5.78 15.38 12.92
N PRO A 48 5.42 16.33 13.79
CA PRO A 48 4.38 17.31 13.51
C PRO A 48 4.67 18.15 12.26
N ALA A 49 5.90 18.64 12.11
CA ALA A 49 6.30 19.45 10.98
C ALA A 49 6.32 18.64 9.67
N ARG A 50 6.83 17.40 9.71
CA ARG A 50 6.82 16.48 8.57
C ARG A 50 5.40 16.14 8.11
N LEU A 51 4.51 15.83 9.04
CA LEU A 51 3.11 15.52 8.74
C LEU A 51 2.40 16.73 8.11
N SER A 52 2.60 17.94 8.66
CA SER A 52 2.05 19.16 8.07
C SER A 52 2.52 19.37 6.64
N SER A 53 3.83 19.26 6.39
CA SER A 53 4.41 19.40 5.05
C SER A 53 3.87 18.35 4.06
N LEU A 54 3.69 17.10 4.52
CA LEU A 54 3.09 16.06 3.68
C LEU A 54 1.64 16.39 3.32
N LEU A 55 0.85 16.86 4.29
CA LEU A 55 -0.52 17.29 4.04
C LEU A 55 -0.58 18.49 3.09
N ASP A 56 0.32 19.47 3.21
CA ASP A 56 0.41 20.60 2.29
C ASP A 56 0.68 20.13 0.85
N THR A 57 1.50 19.11 0.69
CA THR A 57 1.83 18.52 -0.62
C THR A 57 0.67 17.67 -1.17
N ALA A 58 0.01 16.87 -0.35
CA ALA A 58 -1.02 15.93 -0.77
C ALA A 58 -2.38 16.59 -1.03
N TRP A 59 -2.71 17.63 -0.25
CA TRP A 59 -4.07 18.18 -0.21
C TRP A 59 -4.60 18.69 -1.54
N PRO A 60 -3.83 19.44 -2.37
CA PRO A 60 -4.29 19.85 -3.70
C PRO A 60 -4.71 18.69 -4.61
N SER A 61 -4.02 17.57 -4.54
CA SER A 61 -4.38 16.35 -5.28
C SER A 61 -5.68 15.75 -4.78
N LEU A 62 -5.89 15.77 -3.45
CA LEU A 62 -7.10 15.25 -2.82
C LEU A 62 -8.32 16.12 -3.12
N GLU A 63 -8.18 17.44 -3.17
CA GLU A 63 -9.23 18.37 -3.60
C GLU A 63 -9.65 18.10 -5.05
N ARG A 64 -8.70 17.86 -5.95
CA ARG A 64 -8.99 17.49 -7.35
C ARG A 64 -9.72 16.16 -7.49
N LEU A 65 -9.40 15.16 -6.64
CA LEU A 65 -10.11 13.88 -6.58
C LEU A 65 -11.49 13.98 -5.93
N GLY A 66 -11.79 15.10 -5.31
CA GLY A 66 -13.02 15.32 -4.55
C GLY A 66 -12.89 14.91 -3.08
N LEU A 67 -13.30 15.82 -2.22
CA LEU A 67 -13.39 15.61 -0.77
C LEU A 67 -14.77 15.05 -0.42
N ARG A 68 -14.83 14.12 0.53
CA ARG A 68 -16.11 13.65 1.09
C ARG A 68 -16.75 14.77 1.93
N PRO A 69 -18.09 14.78 2.08
CA PRO A 69 -18.77 15.71 2.99
C PRO A 69 -18.15 15.64 4.40
N GLY A 70 -17.83 16.79 4.96
CA GLY A 70 -17.18 16.90 6.26
C GLY A 70 -15.68 16.66 6.28
N ALA A 71 -15.04 16.41 5.13
CA ALA A 71 -13.58 16.31 5.04
C ALA A 71 -12.90 17.64 5.34
N GLY A 72 -11.79 17.59 6.07
CA GLY A 72 -11.02 18.78 6.40
C GLY A 72 -9.72 18.46 7.14
N ARG A 73 -8.73 19.30 6.98
CA ARG A 73 -7.43 19.15 7.68
C ARG A 73 -7.54 19.50 9.18
N ASP A 74 -8.52 20.27 9.55
CA ASP A 74 -8.87 20.66 10.93
C ASP A 74 -9.35 19.46 11.77
N ARG A 75 -9.68 18.34 11.14
CA ARG A 75 -10.01 17.08 11.80
C ARG A 75 -8.77 16.27 12.25
N LEU A 76 -7.57 16.77 11.99
CA LEU A 76 -6.32 16.18 12.50
C LEU A 76 -6.03 16.67 13.90
N ARG A 77 -5.80 15.73 14.80
CA ARG A 77 -5.26 15.97 16.14
C ARG A 77 -3.96 15.19 16.32
N LEU A 78 -2.96 15.83 16.90
CA LEU A 78 -1.72 15.16 17.32
C LEU A 78 -1.86 14.77 18.79
N ALA A 79 -1.67 13.49 19.09
CA ALA A 79 -1.63 12.98 20.45
C ALA A 79 -0.24 13.15 21.05
N THR A 80 -0.16 13.34 22.37
CA THR A 80 1.12 13.45 23.09
C THR A 80 1.69 12.09 23.45
N THR A 81 0.82 11.07 23.59
CA THR A 81 1.23 9.68 23.86
C THR A 81 0.52 8.72 22.90
N LEU A 82 1.10 7.53 22.76
CA LEU A 82 0.51 6.44 22.02
C LEU A 82 -0.87 6.05 22.59
N GLU A 83 -0.94 5.92 23.92
CA GLU A 83 -2.14 5.53 24.63
C GLU A 83 -3.28 6.53 24.38
N GLU A 84 -2.99 7.82 24.40
CA GLU A 84 -3.96 8.88 24.09
C GLU A 84 -4.51 8.71 22.66
N ALA A 85 -3.63 8.43 21.68
CA ALA A 85 -4.05 8.26 20.30
C ALA A 85 -4.98 7.05 20.14
N VAL A 86 -4.62 5.93 20.75
CA VAL A 86 -5.30 4.66 20.57
C VAL A 86 -6.60 4.55 21.38
N ALA A 87 -6.65 5.14 22.58
CA ALA A 87 -7.82 5.05 23.48
C ALA A 87 -9.09 5.68 22.87
N ALA A 88 -8.95 6.69 22.03
CA ALA A 88 -10.07 7.38 21.39
C ALA A 88 -10.50 6.75 20.05
N ALA A 89 -9.69 5.84 19.50
CA ALA A 89 -9.85 5.35 18.13
C ALA A 89 -10.93 4.27 17.99
N ASP A 90 -11.63 4.27 16.88
CA ASP A 90 -12.54 3.21 16.43
C ASP A 90 -11.80 2.20 15.51
N PHE A 91 -10.72 2.65 14.89
CA PHE A 91 -9.80 1.86 14.09
C PHE A 91 -8.36 2.39 14.27
N VAL A 92 -7.37 1.52 14.23
CA VAL A 92 -5.95 1.89 14.33
C VAL A 92 -5.20 1.46 13.06
N GLN A 93 -4.51 2.39 12.43
CA GLN A 93 -3.56 2.14 11.34
C GLN A 93 -2.13 2.31 11.85
N GLU A 94 -1.39 1.22 11.98
CA GLU A 94 0.01 1.22 12.38
C GLU A 94 0.92 1.36 11.14
N SER A 95 1.88 2.27 11.18
CA SER A 95 2.79 2.60 10.09
C SER A 95 4.20 2.98 10.61
N SER A 96 4.67 2.29 11.64
CA SER A 96 6.02 2.48 12.19
C SER A 96 7.10 1.89 11.26
N PRO A 97 8.38 2.20 11.51
CA PRO A 97 9.48 1.64 10.72
C PRO A 97 9.46 0.10 10.65
N GLU A 98 9.92 -0.45 9.52
CA GLU A 98 9.92 -1.89 9.21
C GLU A 98 11.03 -2.62 9.96
N VAL A 99 10.91 -2.65 11.30
CA VAL A 99 11.83 -3.34 12.22
C VAL A 99 11.00 -4.28 13.10
N LEU A 100 11.17 -5.60 12.93
CA LEU A 100 10.32 -6.63 13.54
C LEU A 100 10.16 -6.43 15.06
N ALA A 101 11.25 -6.36 15.80
CA ALA A 101 11.20 -6.23 17.27
C ALA A 101 10.47 -4.94 17.72
N ALA A 102 10.67 -3.84 17.00
CA ALA A 102 10.00 -2.57 17.31
C ALA A 102 8.48 -2.66 17.04
N LYS A 103 8.09 -3.28 15.92
CA LYS A 103 6.68 -3.48 15.59
C LYS A 103 5.98 -4.42 16.58
N VAL A 104 6.62 -5.52 16.98
CA VAL A 104 6.08 -6.46 17.98
C VAL A 104 5.79 -5.74 19.29
N ALA A 105 6.76 -5.01 19.84
CA ALA A 105 6.59 -4.24 21.07
C ALA A 105 5.51 -3.14 20.94
N LEU A 106 5.49 -2.46 19.81
CA LEU A 106 4.50 -1.41 19.53
C LEU A 106 3.08 -1.99 19.46
N LEU A 107 2.88 -3.09 18.74
CA LEU A 107 1.56 -3.74 18.61
C LEU A 107 1.07 -4.28 19.96
N ALA A 108 1.96 -4.82 20.80
CA ALA A 108 1.61 -5.21 22.18
C ALA A 108 1.17 -4.00 23.02
N THR A 109 1.82 -2.84 22.87
CA THR A 109 1.42 -1.59 23.54
C THR A 109 0.07 -1.09 23.02
N ILE A 110 -0.15 -1.13 21.70
CA ILE A 110 -1.46 -0.80 21.08
C ILE A 110 -2.55 -1.75 21.60
N ASP A 111 -2.26 -3.05 21.71
CA ASP A 111 -3.21 -4.04 22.22
C ASP A 111 -3.64 -3.74 23.65
N ALA A 112 -2.70 -3.34 24.50
CA ALA A 112 -2.98 -2.99 25.90
C ALA A 112 -3.79 -1.68 26.04
N ALA A 113 -3.61 -0.71 25.13
CA ALA A 113 -4.21 0.61 25.20
C ALA A 113 -5.55 0.73 24.44
N ALA A 114 -5.72 -0.05 23.37
CA ALA A 114 -6.92 0.02 22.53
C ALA A 114 -8.15 -0.55 23.24
N ARG A 115 -9.29 0.09 23.02
CA ARG A 115 -10.59 -0.39 23.52
C ARG A 115 -10.85 -1.82 22.97
N PRO A 116 -11.49 -2.69 23.76
CA PRO A 116 -11.89 -4.00 23.27
C PRO A 116 -12.70 -3.91 21.98
N GLY A 117 -12.40 -4.77 21.00
CA GLY A 117 -13.10 -4.81 19.71
C GLY A 117 -12.54 -3.88 18.63
N VAL A 118 -11.68 -2.92 18.95
CA VAL A 118 -11.02 -2.07 17.95
C VAL A 118 -10.08 -2.90 17.08
N VAL A 119 -10.27 -2.83 15.77
CA VAL A 119 -9.42 -3.51 14.78
C VAL A 119 -8.15 -2.71 14.53
N VAL A 120 -7.04 -3.41 14.37
CA VAL A 120 -5.72 -2.82 14.13
C VAL A 120 -5.15 -3.35 12.82
N GLY A 121 -4.95 -2.46 11.84
CA GLY A 121 -4.26 -2.75 10.59
C GLY A 121 -2.80 -2.30 10.66
N SER A 122 -1.87 -3.16 10.24
CA SER A 122 -0.45 -2.79 10.10
C SER A 122 -0.11 -2.56 8.64
N SER A 123 0.63 -1.49 8.37
CA SER A 123 1.18 -1.17 7.04
C SER A 123 2.49 -1.92 6.73
N THR A 124 2.82 -2.97 7.47
CA THR A 124 4.02 -3.77 7.19
C THR A 124 4.04 -4.23 5.74
N SER A 125 5.21 -4.18 5.12
CA SER A 125 5.39 -4.61 3.72
C SER A 125 5.91 -6.03 3.58
N GLY A 126 6.43 -6.63 4.66
CA GLY A 126 7.10 -7.94 4.57
C GLY A 126 6.87 -8.90 5.72
N PHE A 127 6.50 -8.41 6.92
CA PHE A 127 6.26 -9.29 8.06
C PHE A 127 4.86 -9.89 8.05
N SER A 128 4.75 -11.14 8.46
CA SER A 128 3.45 -11.76 8.69
C SER A 128 2.81 -11.23 9.97
N MET A 129 1.48 -11.18 10.02
CA MET A 129 0.79 -10.78 11.25
C MET A 129 1.01 -11.81 12.38
N SER A 130 1.21 -13.08 12.04
CA SER A 130 1.60 -14.11 13.00
C SER A 130 2.91 -13.80 13.72
N GLN A 131 3.88 -13.19 13.03
CA GLN A 131 5.14 -12.75 13.65
C GLN A 131 4.96 -11.46 14.46
N LEU A 132 4.14 -10.54 13.97
CA LEU A 132 3.96 -9.23 14.57
C LEU A 132 3.12 -9.27 15.85
N ALA A 133 2.07 -10.10 15.89
CA ALA A 133 1.13 -10.15 17.00
C ALA A 133 1.51 -11.17 18.11
N VAL A 134 2.75 -11.67 18.11
CA VAL A 134 3.20 -12.74 19.01
C VAL A 134 3.13 -12.34 20.49
N GLU A 135 3.26 -11.06 20.82
CA GLU A 135 3.16 -10.53 22.18
C GLU A 135 1.80 -9.87 22.48
N CYS A 136 0.86 -9.87 21.55
CA CYS A 136 -0.48 -9.35 21.75
C CYS A 136 -1.32 -10.30 22.59
N ALA A 137 -2.03 -9.78 23.60
CA ALA A 137 -2.96 -10.55 24.41
C ALA A 137 -4.25 -10.89 23.65
N THR A 138 -4.63 -10.05 22.68
CA THR A 138 -5.85 -10.22 21.87
C THR A 138 -5.53 -10.19 20.36
N PRO A 139 -4.73 -11.15 19.84
CA PRO A 139 -4.28 -11.15 18.44
C PRO A 139 -5.41 -11.25 17.42
N GLY A 140 -6.61 -11.67 17.84
CA GLY A 140 -7.77 -11.85 16.96
C GLY A 140 -8.24 -10.60 16.22
N ARG A 141 -7.84 -9.42 16.65
CA ARG A 141 -8.24 -8.12 16.05
C ARG A 141 -7.15 -7.45 15.21
N PHE A 142 -5.99 -8.11 15.04
CA PHE A 142 -4.86 -7.60 14.28
C PHE A 142 -4.78 -8.25 12.89
N LEU A 143 -4.51 -7.45 11.88
CA LEU A 143 -4.28 -7.90 10.51
C LEU A 143 -3.29 -6.99 9.79
N VAL A 144 -2.76 -7.46 8.69
CA VAL A 144 -2.04 -6.61 7.75
C VAL A 144 -3.05 -5.84 6.91
N GLY A 145 -2.88 -4.51 6.83
CA GLY A 145 -3.55 -3.62 5.89
C GLY A 145 -2.48 -2.89 5.09
N HIS A 146 -1.85 -3.60 4.14
CA HIS A 146 -0.69 -3.13 3.39
C HIS A 146 -1.09 -2.17 2.27
N PRO A 147 -0.72 -0.89 2.34
CA PRO A 147 -0.99 0.08 1.29
C PRO A 147 0.14 0.12 0.26
N PHE A 148 -0.14 0.78 -0.87
CA PHE A 148 0.89 1.20 -1.82
C PHE A 148 1.12 2.71 -1.74
N ASN A 149 2.39 3.13 -1.91
CA ASN A 149 2.79 4.53 -1.81
C ASN A 149 2.47 5.30 -3.11
N PRO A 150 1.78 6.44 -3.06
CA PRO A 150 1.27 7.11 -1.84
C PRO A 150 -0.13 6.59 -1.45
N PRO A 151 -0.36 6.27 -0.16
CA PRO A 151 -1.65 5.73 0.30
C PRO A 151 -2.86 6.60 0.00
N TYR A 152 -2.69 7.90 -0.11
CA TYR A 152 -3.78 8.84 -0.40
C TYR A 152 -4.22 8.87 -1.89
N LEU A 153 -3.44 8.28 -2.82
CA LEU A 153 -3.78 8.17 -4.24
C LEU A 153 -3.97 6.72 -4.69
N ILE A 154 -3.06 5.81 -4.31
CA ILE A 154 -3.16 4.41 -4.74
C ILE A 154 -4.29 3.73 -3.95
N PRO A 155 -5.33 3.22 -4.62
CA PRO A 155 -6.50 2.68 -3.94
C PRO A 155 -6.26 1.30 -3.32
N LEU A 156 -5.32 0.52 -3.81
CA LEU A 156 -5.11 -0.87 -3.37
C LEU A 156 -4.66 -0.96 -1.91
N VAL A 157 -5.31 -1.87 -1.17
CA VAL A 157 -4.89 -2.33 0.16
C VAL A 157 -4.92 -3.86 0.16
N GLU A 158 -3.81 -4.49 0.49
CA GLU A 158 -3.73 -5.93 0.68
C GLU A 158 -4.05 -6.28 2.12
N LEU A 159 -5.04 -7.16 2.32
CA LEU A 159 -5.52 -7.58 3.62
C LEU A 159 -5.15 -9.04 3.87
N VAL A 160 -4.49 -9.30 4.99
CA VAL A 160 -4.21 -10.67 5.40
C VAL A 160 -4.18 -10.79 6.93
N GLY A 161 -4.91 -11.76 7.45
CA GLY A 161 -4.83 -12.13 8.86
C GLY A 161 -3.65 -13.05 9.15
N GLY A 162 -3.16 -13.04 10.39
CA GLY A 162 -2.24 -14.04 10.91
C GLY A 162 -2.98 -15.26 11.48
N ALA A 163 -2.21 -16.24 11.98
CA ALA A 163 -2.77 -17.46 12.57
C ALA A 163 -3.69 -17.20 13.77
N GLY A 164 -3.50 -16.10 14.49
CA GLY A 164 -4.33 -15.67 15.62
C GLY A 164 -5.48 -14.73 15.24
N THR A 165 -5.55 -14.25 14.00
CA THR A 165 -6.56 -13.27 13.58
C THR A 165 -7.93 -13.91 13.41
N GLU A 166 -8.96 -13.29 13.96
CA GLU A 166 -10.35 -13.72 13.77
C GLU A 166 -10.78 -13.42 12.31
N PRO A 167 -11.40 -14.38 11.60
CA PRO A 167 -11.94 -14.12 10.25
C PRO A 167 -12.92 -12.94 10.19
N GLU A 168 -13.66 -12.71 11.27
CA GLU A 168 -14.56 -11.56 11.44
C GLU A 168 -13.80 -10.21 11.43
N ALA A 169 -12.55 -10.17 11.95
CA ALA A 169 -11.74 -8.97 11.93
C ALA A 169 -11.28 -8.64 10.51
N VAL A 170 -10.95 -9.65 9.72
CA VAL A 170 -10.57 -9.46 8.31
C VAL A 170 -11.76 -8.94 7.49
N ARG A 171 -12.94 -9.58 7.62
CA ARG A 171 -14.16 -9.11 6.93
C ARG A 171 -14.54 -7.68 7.32
N TRP A 172 -14.45 -7.38 8.62
CA TRP A 172 -14.70 -6.04 9.12
C TRP A 172 -13.74 -5.01 8.52
N ALA A 173 -12.45 -5.34 8.44
CA ALA A 173 -11.44 -4.46 7.87
C ALA A 173 -11.65 -4.25 6.37
N GLU A 174 -12.01 -5.30 5.62
CA GLU A 174 -12.36 -5.22 4.21
C GLU A 174 -13.53 -4.25 3.98
N GLU A 175 -14.60 -4.37 4.77
CA GLU A 175 -15.73 -3.47 4.70
C GLU A 175 -15.34 -2.03 5.07
N PHE A 176 -14.57 -1.84 6.15
CA PHE A 176 -14.11 -0.51 6.58
C PHE A 176 -13.24 0.17 5.52
N TYR A 177 -12.22 -0.53 5.00
CA TYR A 177 -11.36 0.07 3.96
C TYR A 177 -12.13 0.35 2.68
N THR A 178 -13.10 -0.48 2.31
CA THR A 178 -13.98 -0.24 1.16
C THR A 178 -14.83 1.01 1.38
N LEU A 179 -15.45 1.17 2.54
CA LEU A 179 -16.17 2.39 2.93
C LEU A 179 -15.26 3.63 2.95
N ALA A 180 -14.00 3.44 3.34
CA ALA A 180 -12.96 4.45 3.25
C ALA A 180 -12.44 4.69 1.81
N GLY A 181 -13.06 4.11 0.78
CA GLY A 181 -12.72 4.36 -0.63
C GLY A 181 -11.48 3.62 -1.12
N LYS A 182 -11.11 2.52 -0.47
CA LYS A 182 -10.03 1.62 -0.91
C LYS A 182 -10.58 0.44 -1.70
N VAL A 183 -9.69 -0.17 -2.49
CA VAL A 183 -9.91 -1.45 -3.15
C VAL A 183 -9.12 -2.50 -2.39
N CYS A 184 -9.82 -3.43 -1.76
CA CYS A 184 -9.21 -4.47 -0.94
C CYS A 184 -8.86 -5.70 -1.77
N LEU A 185 -7.66 -6.23 -1.56
CA LEU A 185 -7.25 -7.54 -2.01
C LEU A 185 -7.05 -8.41 -0.77
N THR A 186 -8.08 -9.20 -0.44
CA THR A 186 -8.07 -10.05 0.74
C THR A 186 -7.46 -11.39 0.42
N MET A 187 -6.51 -11.84 1.24
CA MET A 187 -5.83 -13.11 1.09
C MET A 187 -6.24 -14.08 2.20
N ASP A 188 -6.53 -15.33 1.83
CA ASP A 188 -6.98 -16.37 2.74
C ASP A 188 -5.87 -16.89 3.67
N ARG A 189 -4.63 -16.60 3.36
CA ARG A 189 -3.45 -17.04 4.12
C ARG A 189 -2.29 -16.08 3.99
N GLU A 190 -1.39 -16.11 4.97
CA GLU A 190 -0.15 -15.37 4.92
C GLU A 190 0.73 -15.84 3.74
N VAL A 191 1.17 -14.88 2.95
CA VAL A 191 2.05 -15.08 1.80
C VAL A 191 3.20 -14.10 1.90
N SER A 192 4.44 -14.59 1.90
CA SER A 192 5.63 -13.74 1.93
C SER A 192 5.62 -12.73 0.79
N GLY A 193 5.79 -11.43 1.12
CA GLY A 193 5.82 -10.34 0.15
C GLY A 193 4.46 -10.03 -0.47
N PHE A 194 3.36 -10.65 0.00
CA PHE A 194 2.00 -10.46 -0.50
C PHE A 194 1.91 -10.67 -2.04
N VAL A 195 0.93 -10.11 -2.72
CA VAL A 195 0.82 -10.24 -4.18
C VAL A 195 1.56 -9.10 -4.89
N GLY A 196 1.27 -7.87 -4.53
CA GLY A 196 1.80 -6.71 -5.24
C GLY A 196 3.31 -6.54 -5.12
N ASN A 197 3.88 -6.78 -3.92
CA ASN A 197 5.33 -6.73 -3.75
C ASN A 197 6.04 -7.81 -4.56
N ARG A 198 5.49 -9.01 -4.65
CA ARG A 198 6.07 -10.10 -5.46
C ARG A 198 6.08 -9.76 -6.96
N LEU A 199 5.03 -9.09 -7.44
CA LEU A 199 5.00 -8.62 -8.83
C LEU A 199 6.06 -7.52 -9.06
N GLN A 200 6.18 -6.57 -8.13
CA GLN A 200 7.22 -5.54 -8.21
C GLN A 200 8.62 -6.14 -8.12
N GLU A 201 8.84 -7.10 -7.23
CA GLU A 201 10.13 -7.79 -7.09
C GLU A 201 10.50 -8.56 -8.36
N ALA A 202 9.54 -9.22 -9.01
CA ALA A 202 9.81 -9.94 -10.26
C ALA A 202 10.32 -9.00 -11.35
N LEU A 203 9.69 -7.82 -11.50
CA LEU A 203 10.15 -6.79 -12.45
C LEU A 203 11.50 -6.21 -12.04
N TRP A 204 11.69 -5.91 -10.76
CA TRP A 204 12.93 -5.36 -10.23
C TRP A 204 14.12 -6.30 -10.44
N ARG A 205 13.94 -7.58 -10.14
CA ARG A 205 14.96 -8.61 -10.33
C ARG A 205 15.38 -8.73 -11.78
N GLU A 206 14.41 -8.75 -12.71
CA GLU A 206 14.70 -8.81 -14.15
C GLU A 206 15.41 -7.53 -14.63
N ALA A 207 14.99 -6.35 -14.17
CA ALA A 207 15.67 -5.10 -14.47
C ALA A 207 17.14 -5.14 -14.07
N LEU A 208 17.45 -5.62 -12.87
CA LEU A 208 18.84 -5.73 -12.39
C LEU A 208 19.67 -6.69 -13.27
N HIS A 209 19.11 -7.82 -13.71
CA HIS A 209 19.79 -8.74 -14.62
C HIS A 209 20.09 -8.12 -15.98
N MET A 210 19.10 -7.44 -16.58
CA MET A 210 19.29 -6.81 -17.89
C MET A 210 20.30 -5.67 -17.84
N ILE A 211 20.32 -4.89 -16.75
CA ILE A 211 21.29 -3.81 -16.56
C ILE A 211 22.69 -4.37 -16.27
N ASP A 212 22.78 -5.42 -15.45
CA ASP A 212 24.05 -6.05 -15.10
C ASP A 212 24.73 -6.67 -16.32
N SER A 213 23.98 -7.38 -17.13
CA SER A 213 24.48 -8.01 -18.37
C SER A 213 24.65 -7.06 -19.55
N GLY A 214 24.26 -5.77 -19.39
CA GLY A 214 24.32 -4.77 -20.46
C GLY A 214 23.30 -4.98 -21.59
N GLN A 215 22.25 -5.78 -21.34
CA GLN A 215 21.17 -6.02 -22.31
C GLN A 215 20.22 -4.83 -22.43
N ALA A 216 20.03 -4.07 -21.34
CA ALA A 216 19.25 -2.84 -21.35
C ALA A 216 19.85 -1.79 -20.40
N THR A 217 19.59 -0.53 -20.69
CA THR A 217 19.79 0.59 -19.75
C THR A 217 18.58 0.75 -18.86
N VAL A 218 18.71 1.49 -17.75
CA VAL A 218 17.57 1.87 -16.90
C VAL A 218 16.45 2.51 -17.72
N GLN A 219 16.79 3.48 -18.59
CA GLN A 219 15.82 4.17 -19.44
C GLN A 219 15.08 3.21 -20.38
N GLN A 220 15.80 2.28 -21.04
CA GLN A 220 15.19 1.31 -21.95
C GLN A 220 14.24 0.36 -21.22
N PHE A 221 14.60 -0.04 -20.00
CA PHE A 221 13.72 -0.87 -19.17
C PHE A 221 12.43 -0.11 -18.80
N ASP A 222 12.55 1.10 -18.28
CA ASP A 222 11.39 1.93 -17.90
C ASP A 222 10.50 2.26 -19.12
N ASP A 223 11.11 2.67 -20.25
CA ASP A 223 10.38 2.96 -21.49
C ASP A 223 9.59 1.75 -22.00
N SER A 224 10.14 0.54 -21.86
CA SER A 224 9.45 -0.67 -22.28
C SER A 224 8.12 -0.89 -21.52
N ILE A 225 8.08 -0.55 -20.24
CA ILE A 225 6.87 -0.64 -19.40
C ILE A 225 5.92 0.54 -19.69
N VAL A 226 6.44 1.78 -19.62
CA VAL A 226 5.63 3.00 -19.72
C VAL A 226 4.94 3.15 -21.08
N HIS A 227 5.64 2.79 -22.16
CA HIS A 227 5.12 2.87 -23.53
C HIS A 227 4.57 1.56 -24.08
N GLY A 228 4.69 0.47 -23.31
CA GLY A 228 4.30 -0.88 -23.68
C GLY A 228 3.15 -1.44 -22.83
N PRO A 229 3.39 -2.58 -22.15
CA PRO A 229 2.34 -3.30 -21.42
C PRO A 229 1.71 -2.48 -20.28
N GLY A 230 2.45 -1.57 -19.65
CA GLY A 230 1.96 -0.76 -18.52
C GLY A 230 0.74 0.08 -18.85
N LEU A 231 0.60 0.56 -20.09
CA LEU A 231 -0.58 1.31 -20.54
C LEU A 231 -1.88 0.49 -20.44
N ARG A 232 -1.80 -0.82 -20.64
CA ARG A 232 -2.96 -1.72 -20.57
C ARG A 232 -3.23 -2.19 -19.15
N TRP A 233 -2.18 -2.37 -18.35
CA TRP A 233 -2.28 -2.90 -16.99
C TRP A 233 -3.00 -1.96 -16.03
N ALA A 234 -2.99 -0.66 -16.29
CA ALA A 234 -3.77 0.28 -15.50
C ALA A 234 -5.29 0.06 -15.61
N LEU A 235 -5.76 -0.46 -16.78
CA LEU A 235 -7.17 -0.72 -17.02
C LEU A 235 -7.59 -2.15 -16.65
N MET A 236 -6.80 -3.17 -17.02
CA MET A 236 -7.28 -4.56 -17.00
C MET A 236 -6.27 -5.58 -16.43
N GLY A 237 -5.11 -5.20 -16.00
CA GLY A 237 -4.10 -6.12 -15.47
C GLY A 237 -3.52 -7.09 -16.53
N PRO A 238 -2.42 -7.81 -16.18
CA PRO A 238 -1.71 -8.66 -17.14
C PRO A 238 -2.50 -9.90 -17.57
N ILE A 239 -3.22 -10.56 -16.67
CA ILE A 239 -3.94 -11.82 -17.00
C ILE A 239 -5.07 -11.56 -17.99
N LEU A 240 -5.86 -10.51 -17.78
CA LEU A 240 -6.94 -10.15 -18.73
C LEU A 240 -6.36 -9.64 -20.06
N THR A 241 -5.21 -8.98 -20.03
CA THR A 241 -4.47 -8.59 -21.24
C THR A 241 -4.08 -9.82 -22.07
N PHE A 242 -3.59 -10.89 -21.43
CA PHE A 242 -3.27 -12.15 -22.11
C PHE A 242 -4.51 -12.89 -22.60
N HIS A 243 -5.60 -12.85 -21.84
CA HIS A 243 -6.88 -13.39 -22.30
C HIS A 243 -7.34 -12.75 -23.62
N LEU A 244 -7.24 -11.42 -23.72
CA LEU A 244 -7.55 -10.71 -24.97
C LEU A 244 -6.59 -11.06 -26.11
N ALA A 245 -5.31 -11.27 -25.81
CA ALA A 245 -4.33 -11.67 -26.83
C ALA A 245 -4.61 -13.04 -27.43
N GLY A 246 -5.31 -13.91 -26.72
CA GLY A 246 -5.78 -15.21 -27.24
C GLY A 246 -6.94 -15.13 -28.25
N GLY A 247 -7.43 -13.91 -28.57
CA GLY A 247 -8.52 -13.70 -29.53
C GLY A 247 -9.79 -14.43 -29.12
N ALA A 248 -10.51 -15.03 -30.07
CA ALA A 248 -11.74 -15.75 -29.79
C ALA A 248 -11.56 -17.00 -28.89
N GLY A 249 -10.35 -17.57 -28.82
CA GLY A 249 -10.01 -18.68 -27.92
C GLY A 249 -9.65 -18.27 -26.50
N GLY A 250 -9.46 -16.96 -26.26
CA GLY A 250 -9.18 -16.41 -24.94
C GLY A 250 -7.93 -17.01 -24.27
N MET A 251 -7.99 -17.15 -22.95
CA MET A 251 -6.87 -17.65 -22.15
C MET A 251 -6.49 -19.11 -22.48
N ALA A 252 -7.47 -19.95 -22.87
CA ALA A 252 -7.16 -21.33 -23.24
C ALA A 252 -6.24 -21.36 -24.44
N HIS A 253 -6.58 -20.63 -25.51
CA HIS A 253 -5.71 -20.51 -26.68
C HIS A 253 -4.34 -19.91 -26.34
N MET A 254 -4.32 -18.89 -25.48
CA MET A 254 -3.05 -18.26 -25.03
C MET A 254 -2.15 -19.26 -24.32
N LEU A 255 -2.68 -20.08 -23.42
CA LEU A 255 -1.93 -21.10 -22.68
C LEU A 255 -1.47 -22.25 -23.60
N ASP A 256 -2.32 -22.72 -24.52
CA ASP A 256 -1.98 -23.78 -25.44
C ASP A 256 -0.86 -23.36 -26.42
N HIS A 257 -0.87 -22.10 -26.84
CA HIS A 257 0.11 -21.57 -27.81
C HIS A 257 1.43 -21.15 -27.17
N PHE A 258 1.38 -20.42 -26.05
CA PHE A 258 2.59 -19.83 -25.40
C PHE A 258 3.04 -20.60 -24.15
N GLY A 259 2.17 -21.46 -23.59
CA GLY A 259 2.52 -22.25 -22.40
C GLY A 259 3.82 -23.06 -22.55
N PRO A 260 4.05 -23.75 -23.68
CA PRO A 260 5.30 -24.49 -23.91
C PRO A 260 6.57 -23.63 -23.81
N ALA A 261 6.53 -22.36 -24.21
CA ALA A 261 7.66 -21.44 -24.12
C ALA A 261 8.06 -21.11 -22.67
N LEU A 262 7.17 -21.32 -21.69
CA LEU A 262 7.48 -21.13 -20.28
C LEU A 262 8.44 -22.19 -19.71
N LEU A 263 8.64 -23.31 -20.41
CA LEU A 263 9.63 -24.33 -20.04
C LEU A 263 11.06 -23.87 -20.32
N GLU A 264 11.23 -22.89 -21.21
CA GLU A 264 12.50 -22.26 -21.53
C GLU A 264 12.38 -20.74 -21.27
N PRO A 265 12.32 -20.30 -20.01
CA PRO A 265 12.02 -18.93 -19.67
C PRO A 265 13.13 -17.98 -20.13
N TRP A 266 12.72 -16.85 -20.68
CA TRP A 266 13.64 -15.75 -21.04
C TRP A 266 14.15 -15.00 -19.81
N THR A 267 13.35 -14.98 -18.74
CA THR A 267 13.64 -14.28 -17.49
C THR A 267 14.57 -15.08 -16.58
N ARG A 268 15.26 -14.39 -15.66
CA ARG A 268 16.08 -15.02 -14.63
C ARG A 268 15.26 -15.22 -13.34
N LEU A 269 15.49 -16.34 -12.68
CA LEU A 269 14.79 -16.67 -11.42
C LEU A 269 15.52 -16.13 -10.19
N ASP A 270 16.84 -15.98 -10.27
CA ASP A 270 17.68 -15.47 -9.19
C ASP A 270 18.02 -14.00 -9.42
N ALA A 271 18.11 -13.21 -8.35
CA ALA A 271 18.61 -11.84 -8.44
C ALA A 271 20.15 -11.86 -8.65
N PRO A 272 20.71 -10.92 -9.42
CA PRO A 272 22.15 -10.75 -9.50
C PRO A 272 22.67 -10.20 -8.16
N SER A 273 23.96 -10.51 -7.85
CA SER A 273 24.62 -9.88 -6.71
C SER A 273 24.70 -8.37 -6.91
N LEU A 274 24.27 -7.59 -5.94
CA LEU A 274 24.34 -6.14 -5.99
C LEU A 274 25.79 -5.68 -5.73
N THR A 275 26.65 -5.79 -6.78
CA THR A 275 28.01 -5.31 -6.71
C THR A 275 28.06 -3.77 -6.73
N PRO A 276 29.18 -3.14 -6.28
CA PRO A 276 29.33 -1.70 -6.41
C PRO A 276 29.15 -1.20 -7.85
N GLU A 277 29.64 -1.92 -8.83
CA GLU A 277 29.55 -1.56 -10.26
C GLU A 277 28.11 -1.64 -10.77
N LEU A 278 27.34 -2.65 -10.37
CA LEU A 278 25.90 -2.74 -10.70
C LEU A 278 25.13 -1.61 -10.03
N ARG A 279 25.37 -1.37 -8.73
CA ARG A 279 24.76 -0.28 -7.99
C ARG A 279 24.99 1.08 -8.67
N ASP A 280 26.25 1.36 -9.05
CA ASP A 280 26.58 2.64 -9.67
C ASP A 280 25.96 2.80 -11.06
N ARG A 281 25.85 1.73 -11.84
CA ARG A 281 25.12 1.75 -13.12
C ARG A 281 23.64 2.06 -12.94
N VAL A 282 22.98 1.44 -11.97
CA VAL A 282 21.56 1.67 -11.67
C VAL A 282 21.34 3.10 -11.18
N VAL A 283 22.14 3.58 -10.21
CA VAL A 283 22.06 4.95 -9.69
C VAL A 283 22.25 5.99 -10.80
N CYS A 284 23.32 5.88 -11.57
CA CYS A 284 23.61 6.80 -12.67
C CYS A 284 22.50 6.77 -13.74
N GLY A 285 21.95 5.58 -14.03
CA GLY A 285 20.83 5.44 -14.96
C GLY A 285 19.56 6.12 -14.47
N ALA A 286 19.20 5.94 -13.20
CA ALA A 286 18.05 6.57 -12.58
C ALA A 286 18.20 8.10 -12.51
N GLU A 287 19.37 8.62 -12.15
CA GLU A 287 19.65 10.06 -12.15
C GLU A 287 19.53 10.69 -13.55
N LYS A 288 19.99 9.99 -14.59
CA LYS A 288 19.81 10.44 -15.97
C LYS A 288 18.34 10.42 -16.38
N ALA A 289 17.58 9.38 -16.02
CA ALA A 289 16.14 9.29 -16.27
C ALA A 289 15.35 10.38 -15.54
N ALA A 290 15.79 10.77 -14.35
CA ALA A 290 15.20 11.88 -13.59
C ALA A 290 15.39 13.25 -14.27
N ALA A 291 16.31 13.34 -15.25
CA ALA A 291 16.55 14.55 -16.06
C ALA A 291 16.75 15.84 -15.24
N GLY A 292 17.44 15.74 -14.11
CA GLY A 292 17.71 16.85 -13.19
C GLY A 292 16.56 17.22 -12.25
N CYS A 293 15.42 16.51 -12.33
CA CYS A 293 14.34 16.71 -11.36
C CYS A 293 14.72 16.14 -9.99
N THR A 294 14.36 16.84 -8.93
CA THR A 294 14.43 16.32 -7.56
C THR A 294 13.39 15.22 -7.32
N VAL A 295 13.60 14.39 -6.30
CA VAL A 295 12.60 13.38 -5.88
C VAL A 295 11.24 14.03 -5.56
N SER A 296 11.24 15.23 -4.96
CA SER A 296 10.00 15.97 -4.65
C SER A 296 9.25 16.40 -5.92
N GLU A 297 9.95 16.92 -6.92
CA GLU A 297 9.35 17.30 -8.20
C GLU A 297 8.80 16.09 -8.96
N LEU A 298 9.52 14.97 -8.95
CA LEU A 298 9.03 13.71 -9.53
C LEU A 298 7.78 13.20 -8.79
N ALA A 299 7.75 13.31 -7.46
CA ALA A 299 6.57 12.93 -6.67
C ALA A 299 5.35 13.80 -7.02
N GLN A 300 5.51 15.12 -7.14
CA GLN A 300 4.43 16.03 -7.56
C GLN A 300 3.90 15.70 -8.97
N ARG A 301 4.80 15.41 -9.93
CA ARG A 301 4.41 15.00 -11.28
C ARG A 301 3.65 13.67 -11.28
N ARG A 302 4.13 12.69 -10.52
CA ARG A 302 3.43 11.41 -10.32
C ARG A 302 2.03 11.62 -9.75
N ASP A 303 1.90 12.42 -8.69
CA ASP A 303 0.63 12.65 -8.02
C ASP A 303 -0.38 13.33 -8.95
N ALA A 304 0.05 14.34 -9.73
CA ALA A 304 -0.79 14.97 -10.73
C ALA A 304 -1.29 13.97 -11.79
N PHE A 305 -0.38 13.13 -12.31
CA PHE A 305 -0.72 12.08 -13.28
C PHE A 305 -1.68 11.04 -12.69
N LEU A 306 -1.43 10.58 -11.45
CA LEU A 306 -2.30 9.59 -10.80
C LEU A 306 -3.71 10.14 -10.57
N VAL A 307 -3.86 11.43 -10.24
CA VAL A 307 -5.18 12.06 -10.13
C VAL A 307 -5.92 12.00 -11.46
N ASP A 308 -5.26 12.40 -12.57
CA ASP A 308 -5.87 12.36 -13.90
C ASP A 308 -6.22 10.93 -14.33
N LEU A 309 -5.33 9.97 -14.06
CA LEU A 309 -5.55 8.56 -14.36
C LEU A 309 -6.72 7.98 -13.56
N LEU A 310 -6.81 8.26 -12.26
CA LEU A 310 -7.92 7.79 -11.42
C LEU A 310 -9.27 8.36 -11.89
N LEU A 311 -9.31 9.65 -12.23
CA LEU A 311 -10.49 10.30 -12.80
C LEU A 311 -10.86 9.73 -14.19
N LEU A 312 -9.86 9.35 -14.98
CA LEU A 312 -10.07 8.69 -16.27
C LEU A 312 -10.61 7.27 -16.09
N LEU A 313 -9.99 6.48 -15.22
CA LEU A 313 -10.40 5.09 -14.95
C LEU A 313 -11.82 5.03 -14.39
N ASP A 314 -12.22 5.97 -13.54
CA ASP A 314 -13.57 6.06 -13.00
C ASP A 314 -14.63 6.21 -14.10
N LYS A 315 -14.33 6.95 -15.18
CA LYS A 315 -15.21 7.09 -16.35
C LYS A 315 -15.33 5.81 -17.19
N HIS A 316 -14.38 4.91 -17.09
CA HIS A 316 -14.30 3.69 -17.91
C HIS A 316 -14.53 2.39 -17.13
N ARG A 317 -14.84 2.46 -15.84
CA ARG A 317 -15.27 1.30 -15.05
C ARG A 317 -16.62 0.82 -15.57
N VAL A 318 -16.65 -0.41 -16.09
CA VAL A 318 -17.85 -1.01 -16.72
C VAL A 318 -18.72 -1.73 -15.69
N VAL A 319 -18.22 -1.96 -14.47
CA VAL A 319 -18.96 -2.68 -13.41
C VAL A 319 -18.53 -2.13 -12.06
N ASP A 320 -19.47 -1.77 -11.21
CA ASP A 320 -19.26 -1.65 -9.78
C ASP A 320 -18.91 -3.04 -9.23
N VAL A 321 -17.66 -3.22 -8.79
CA VAL A 321 -17.19 -4.45 -8.12
C VAL A 321 -17.45 -4.33 -6.64
#